data_dbc65233cd574ae9ba4994ab4a8ed2f6
#
_entry.id   dbc65233cd574ae9ba4994ab4a8ed2f6
#
_cell.length_a   1.000
_cell.length_b   1.000
_cell.length_c   1.000
_cell.angle_alpha   90.00
_cell.angle_beta   90.00
_cell.angle_gamma   90.00
#
_symmetry.space_group_name_H-M   'P 1'
#
loop_
_entity.id
_entity.type
_entity.pdbx_description
1 polymer ?
#
loop_
_entity_poly.entity_id
_entity_poly.type
_entity_poly.pdbx_seq_one_letter_code
_entity_poly.pdbx_strand_id
1 'polypeptide(L)'
;MRLKTILNLTVISVFSLLLLTACSTLNSSEMFRIAKKSNFIYDTIPNDGPLDEHKISFGDRFSFSFSTNNGEKIIFGASGISNPSSATASNTSIQQDYLVQQDGTAELPLIGTLKVAGMSTRALEDQLENLLEKDYLEPFVQIKITNQRVLIFPGKNSAQVINLQNTNTSLIEVIALTNGIREDGRANSIKLMRKKDNKRLIYKIDLSTIEGLKYGEMLVQSNDYIYIDSKPRITREILKEIGPWLSLFSSSLAIFAIFTK
;
A
#
# COMPACT_ATOMS: atom_id res chain seq x y z
N MET A 1 50.93 -22.51 35.52
CA MET A 1 50.42 -21.19 35.04
C MET A 1 50.05 -21.20 33.58
N ARG A 2 50.86 -21.70 32.66
CA ARG A 2 50.59 -21.67 31.19
C ARG A 2 49.38 -22.48 30.73
N LEU A 3 49.01 -23.60 31.37
CA LEU A 3 47.88 -24.44 30.99
C LEU A 3 46.52 -23.76 31.23
N LYS A 4 46.38 -23.04 32.32
CA LYS A 4 45.14 -22.27 32.65
C LYS A 4 44.93 -21.10 31.71
N THR A 5 46.00 -20.42 31.26
CA THR A 5 45.91 -19.34 30.27
C THR A 5 45.53 -19.85 28.88
N ILE A 6 46.03 -20.99 28.45
CA ILE A 6 45.67 -21.62 27.19
C ILE A 6 44.19 -22.05 27.19
N LEU A 7 43.71 -22.64 28.28
CA LEU A 7 42.32 -23.05 28.44
C LEU A 7 41.37 -21.84 28.41
N ASN A 8 41.71 -20.74 29.05
CA ASN A 8 40.92 -19.51 28.98
C ASN A 8 40.89 -18.89 27.60
N LEU A 9 41.99 -18.89 26.85
CA LEU A 9 42.07 -18.40 25.50
C LEU A 9 41.21 -19.22 24.53
N THR A 10 41.18 -20.54 24.69
CA THR A 10 40.35 -21.43 23.86
C THR A 10 38.86 -21.24 24.13
N VAL A 11 38.47 -21.08 25.40
CA VAL A 11 37.08 -20.81 25.80
C VAL A 11 36.59 -19.47 25.21
N ILE A 12 37.43 -18.42 25.26
CA ILE A 12 37.10 -17.10 24.72
C ILE A 12 37.00 -17.18 23.17
N SER A 13 37.88 -17.93 22.51
CA SER A 13 37.86 -18.13 21.06
C SER A 13 36.62 -18.88 20.58
N VAL A 14 36.22 -19.96 21.28
CA VAL A 14 35.01 -20.74 20.97
C VAL A 14 33.75 -19.89 21.18
N PHE A 15 33.71 -19.10 22.25
CA PHE A 15 32.59 -18.19 22.54
C PHE A 15 32.48 -17.07 21.49
N SER A 16 33.59 -16.50 21.05
CA SER A 16 33.64 -15.52 19.96
C SER A 16 33.12 -16.11 18.64
N LEU A 17 33.47 -17.37 18.34
CA LEU A 17 33.03 -18.07 17.12
C LEU A 17 31.52 -18.35 17.13
N LEU A 18 30.93 -18.69 18.30
CA LEU A 18 29.50 -18.89 18.48
C LEU A 18 28.69 -17.60 18.29
N LEU A 19 29.23 -16.44 18.63
CA LEU A 19 28.58 -15.15 18.44
C LEU A 19 28.48 -14.74 16.96
N LEU A 20 29.38 -15.22 16.10
CA LEU A 20 29.40 -14.89 14.68
C LEU A 20 28.32 -15.63 13.88
N THR A 21 27.79 -16.75 14.37
CA THR A 21 26.78 -17.55 13.67
C THR A 21 25.34 -17.14 13.97
N ALA A 22 25.10 -16.31 14.99
CA ALA A 22 23.75 -15.92 15.44
C ALA A 22 23.05 -14.86 14.56
N CYS A 23 23.75 -14.22 13.62
CA CYS A 23 23.22 -13.07 12.89
C CYS A 23 22.21 -13.37 11.76
N SER A 24 21.97 -14.62 11.38
CA SER A 24 21.12 -14.91 10.21
C SER A 24 19.64 -15.15 10.54
N THR A 25 19.29 -15.38 11.81
CA THR A 25 17.95 -15.80 12.24
C THR A 25 17.02 -14.64 12.59
N LEU A 26 17.54 -13.40 12.62
CA LEU A 26 16.84 -12.25 13.22
C LEU A 26 15.81 -11.53 12.32
N ASN A 27 15.58 -11.97 11.09
CA ASN A 27 14.71 -11.29 10.13
C ASN A 27 13.59 -12.18 9.54
N SER A 28 12.98 -13.04 10.33
CA SER A 28 11.94 -13.96 9.87
C SER A 28 10.61 -13.26 9.47
N SER A 29 10.40 -12.02 9.89
CA SER A 29 9.18 -11.25 9.62
C SER A 29 9.29 -10.26 8.45
N GLU A 30 10.36 -10.33 7.66
CA GLU A 30 10.54 -9.48 6.47
C GLU A 30 9.74 -10.07 5.31
N MET A 31 8.72 -9.34 4.85
CA MET A 31 7.91 -9.71 3.69
C MET A 31 8.58 -9.26 2.40
N PHE A 32 8.21 -9.87 1.26
CA PHE A 32 8.66 -9.49 -0.09
C PHE A 32 10.18 -9.39 -0.27
N ARG A 33 10.91 -10.23 0.47
CA ARG A 33 12.36 -10.30 0.38
C ARG A 33 12.78 -10.96 -0.91
N ILE A 34 13.68 -10.30 -1.66
CA ILE A 34 14.32 -10.91 -2.81
C ILE A 34 15.40 -11.86 -2.30
N ALA A 35 15.36 -13.12 -2.75
CA ALA A 35 16.38 -14.11 -2.38
C ALA A 35 17.78 -13.65 -2.84
N LYS A 36 18.77 -13.70 -1.94
CA LYS A 36 20.15 -13.20 -2.20
C LYS A 36 20.83 -13.82 -3.45
N LYS A 37 20.36 -14.99 -3.90
CA LYS A 37 20.89 -15.71 -5.07
C LYS A 37 20.06 -15.53 -6.34
N SER A 38 18.95 -14.75 -6.30
CA SER A 38 18.14 -14.52 -7.49
C SER A 38 18.69 -13.30 -8.26
N ASN A 39 18.86 -13.47 -9.56
CA ASN A 39 19.11 -12.35 -10.48
C ASN A 39 17.80 -11.59 -10.75
N PHE A 40 17.15 -11.11 -9.68
CA PHE A 40 15.90 -10.36 -9.83
C PHE A 40 16.19 -8.98 -10.42
N ILE A 41 15.55 -8.68 -11.54
CA ILE A 41 15.64 -7.39 -12.22
C ILE A 41 14.36 -6.62 -11.90
N TYR A 42 14.52 -5.39 -11.42
CA TYR A 42 13.39 -4.49 -11.23
C TYR A 42 12.91 -3.95 -12.58
N ASP A 43 11.63 -3.73 -12.70
CA ASP A 43 11.06 -3.10 -13.86
C ASP A 43 11.45 -1.62 -13.92
N THR A 44 11.60 -1.10 -15.13
CA THR A 44 11.89 0.32 -15.34
C THR A 44 10.62 1.14 -15.07
N ILE A 45 10.77 2.18 -14.25
CA ILE A 45 9.68 3.11 -13.99
C ILE A 45 9.37 3.85 -15.28
N PRO A 46 8.10 3.85 -15.76
CA PRO A 46 7.74 4.61 -16.94
C PRO A 46 8.07 6.10 -16.74
N ASN A 47 8.88 6.67 -17.61
CA ASN A 47 9.06 8.12 -17.66
C ASN A 47 7.88 8.73 -18.44
N ASP A 48 7.13 9.60 -17.76
CA ASP A 48 6.27 10.63 -18.35
C ASP A 48 5.26 10.21 -19.45
N GLY A 49 4.77 8.98 -19.40
CA GLY A 49 3.58 8.62 -20.18
C GLY A 49 2.31 9.09 -19.45
N PRO A 50 1.25 9.48 -20.20
CA PRO A 50 -0.06 9.64 -19.59
C PRO A 50 -0.38 8.36 -18.85
N LEU A 51 -0.88 8.51 -17.60
CA LEU A 51 -1.30 7.34 -16.83
C LEU A 51 -2.29 6.55 -17.65
N ASP A 52 -2.09 5.25 -17.74
CA ASP A 52 -3.11 4.37 -18.26
C ASP A 52 -4.39 4.65 -17.45
N GLU A 53 -5.40 5.20 -18.13
CA GLU A 53 -6.70 5.46 -17.53
C GLU A 53 -7.24 4.18 -16.90
N HIS A 54 -7.76 4.27 -15.68
CA HIS A 54 -8.33 3.11 -15.02
C HIS A 54 -9.44 2.50 -15.86
N LYS A 55 -9.29 1.23 -16.23
CA LYS A 55 -10.34 0.46 -16.89
C LYS A 55 -11.15 -0.30 -15.85
N ILE A 56 -12.44 -0.12 -15.91
CA ILE A 56 -13.41 -0.79 -15.04
C ILE A 56 -13.22 -2.31 -15.17
N SER A 57 -13.12 -2.98 -14.04
CA SER A 57 -12.81 -4.40 -13.95
C SER A 57 -13.81 -5.11 -13.03
N PHE A 58 -13.88 -6.43 -13.15
CA PHE A 58 -14.62 -7.26 -12.21
C PHE A 58 -14.27 -6.93 -10.76
N GLY A 59 -15.30 -6.76 -9.93
CA GLY A 59 -15.17 -6.42 -8.51
C GLY A 59 -15.04 -4.94 -8.22
N ASP A 60 -14.93 -4.08 -9.24
CA ASP A 60 -15.02 -2.64 -9.04
C ASP A 60 -16.44 -2.25 -8.60
N ARG A 61 -16.51 -1.26 -7.74
CA ARG A 61 -17.73 -0.60 -7.33
C ARG A 61 -17.70 0.84 -7.80
N PHE A 62 -18.81 1.30 -8.31
CA PHE A 62 -18.94 2.69 -8.73
C PHE A 62 -20.29 3.28 -8.33
N SER A 63 -20.28 4.55 -8.06
CA SER A 63 -21.51 5.31 -7.91
C SER A 63 -21.92 5.87 -9.29
N PHE A 64 -23.22 5.89 -9.50
CA PHE A 64 -23.85 6.43 -10.68
C PHE A 64 -24.75 7.59 -10.27
N SER A 65 -24.57 8.74 -10.88
CA SER A 65 -25.46 9.89 -10.74
C SER A 65 -25.93 10.35 -12.13
N PHE A 66 -27.17 10.74 -12.19
CA PHE A 66 -27.85 11.14 -13.43
C PHE A 66 -28.63 12.42 -13.21
N SER A 67 -28.47 13.37 -14.09
CA SER A 67 -29.23 14.63 -14.15
C SER A 67 -29.65 14.96 -15.57
N THR A 68 -30.68 15.79 -15.70
CA THR A 68 -31.16 16.29 -17.00
C THR A 68 -30.79 17.76 -17.16
N ASN A 69 -30.95 18.30 -18.37
CA ASN A 69 -30.64 19.69 -18.73
C ASN A 69 -29.18 20.05 -18.29
N ASN A 70 -28.18 19.24 -18.70
CA ASN A 70 -26.77 19.45 -18.39
C ASN A 70 -26.48 19.62 -16.88
N GLY A 71 -27.23 18.95 -16.02
CA GLY A 71 -27.00 18.99 -14.58
C GLY A 71 -27.93 19.92 -13.77
N GLU A 72 -28.86 20.61 -14.42
CA GLU A 72 -29.77 21.51 -13.74
C GLU A 72 -30.73 20.78 -12.79
N LYS A 73 -31.17 19.56 -13.16
CA LYS A 73 -32.08 18.76 -12.36
C LYS A 73 -31.53 17.37 -12.09
N ILE A 74 -31.12 17.12 -10.85
CA ILE A 74 -30.68 15.80 -10.43
C ILE A 74 -31.89 14.87 -10.29
N ILE A 75 -31.86 13.77 -11.04
CA ILE A 75 -32.92 12.74 -10.99
C ILE A 75 -32.48 11.57 -10.14
N PHE A 76 -31.19 11.19 -10.22
CA PHE A 76 -30.65 10.02 -9.53
C PHE A 76 -29.23 10.29 -9.01
N GLY A 77 -28.90 9.81 -7.83
CA GLY A 77 -27.54 9.91 -7.26
C GLY A 77 -27.44 10.79 -6.02
N ALA A 78 -26.51 11.69 -5.97
CA ALA A 78 -25.97 12.34 -4.78
C ALA A 78 -26.93 13.17 -3.89
N SER A 79 -28.18 13.34 -4.23
CA SER A 79 -29.14 14.10 -3.41
C SER A 79 -30.44 13.33 -3.30
N GLY A 80 -30.71 12.87 -2.11
CA GLY A 80 -32.07 12.45 -1.77
C GLY A 80 -33.05 13.55 -2.16
N ILE A 81 -34.17 13.18 -2.76
CA ILE A 81 -35.26 14.10 -3.09
C ILE A 81 -35.65 14.80 -1.79
N SER A 82 -35.11 15.98 -1.55
CA SER A 82 -35.56 16.85 -0.48
C SER A 82 -36.87 17.47 -0.93
N ASN A 83 -37.98 16.90 -0.48
CA ASN A 83 -39.24 17.65 -0.46
C ASN A 83 -39.01 18.92 0.35
N PRO A 84 -39.28 20.10 -0.20
CA PRO A 84 -39.01 21.38 0.49
C PRO A 84 -39.86 21.64 1.74
N SER A 85 -40.68 20.68 2.16
CA SER A 85 -41.66 20.87 3.26
C SER A 85 -41.25 20.21 4.59
N SER A 86 -40.09 19.61 4.75
CA SER A 86 -39.63 19.06 6.03
C SER A 86 -38.24 19.54 6.38
N ALA A 87 -38.17 20.52 7.28
CA ALA A 87 -36.95 21.14 7.80
C ALA A 87 -36.09 20.24 8.74
N THR A 88 -36.17 18.92 8.58
CA THR A 88 -35.38 17.95 9.36
C THR A 88 -34.92 16.81 8.46
N ALA A 89 -34.35 17.15 7.32
CA ALA A 89 -33.66 16.15 6.47
C ALA A 89 -32.22 16.06 6.91
N SER A 90 -31.89 15.06 7.70
CA SER A 90 -30.54 14.53 7.78
C SER A 90 -30.07 14.20 6.35
N ASN A 91 -29.06 14.94 5.87
CA ASN A 91 -28.42 14.74 4.58
C ASN A 91 -27.70 13.38 4.53
N THR A 92 -28.47 12.30 4.59
CA THR A 92 -27.96 10.98 4.28
C THR A 92 -28.14 10.80 2.78
N SER A 93 -27.20 11.32 2.00
CA SER A 93 -27.07 10.93 0.59
C SER A 93 -26.74 9.44 0.60
N ILE A 94 -27.72 8.60 0.35
CA ILE A 94 -27.51 7.18 0.10
C ILE A 94 -26.80 7.11 -1.25
N GLN A 95 -25.48 7.19 -1.20
CA GLN A 95 -24.64 6.93 -2.37
C GLN A 95 -24.75 5.43 -2.65
N GLN A 96 -25.55 5.07 -3.62
CA GLN A 96 -25.73 3.67 -4.00
C GLN A 96 -24.58 3.25 -4.91
N ASP A 97 -23.81 2.23 -4.46
CA ASP A 97 -22.72 1.66 -5.22
C ASP A 97 -23.22 0.47 -6.05
N TYR A 98 -22.82 0.44 -7.31
CA TYR A 98 -23.09 -0.65 -8.23
C TYR A 98 -21.84 -1.51 -8.39
N LEU A 99 -22.01 -2.83 -8.30
CA LEU A 99 -20.93 -3.79 -8.40
C LEU A 99 -20.80 -4.30 -9.84
N VAL A 100 -19.58 -4.31 -10.36
CA VAL A 100 -19.25 -4.98 -11.62
C VAL A 100 -19.17 -6.50 -11.37
N GLN A 101 -20.08 -7.24 -11.99
CA GLN A 101 -20.21 -8.67 -11.83
C GLN A 101 -19.09 -9.43 -12.55
N GLN A 102 -19.02 -10.74 -12.30
CA GLN A 102 -17.94 -11.58 -12.81
C GLN A 102 -17.92 -11.70 -14.34
N ASP A 103 -19.08 -11.58 -14.98
CA ASP A 103 -19.24 -11.54 -16.43
C ASP A 103 -18.87 -10.16 -17.03
N GLY A 104 -18.54 -9.19 -16.19
CA GLY A 104 -18.18 -7.81 -16.56
C GLY A 104 -19.38 -6.91 -16.78
N THR A 105 -20.55 -7.27 -16.33
CA THR A 105 -21.76 -6.45 -16.40
C THR A 105 -22.02 -5.74 -15.08
N ALA A 106 -22.80 -4.65 -15.12
CA ALA A 106 -23.38 -4.00 -13.97
C ALA A 106 -24.87 -3.76 -14.23
N GLU A 107 -25.68 -3.90 -13.17
CA GLU A 107 -27.11 -3.59 -13.21
C GLU A 107 -27.33 -2.16 -12.74
N LEU A 108 -27.84 -1.32 -13.61
CA LEU A 108 -28.07 0.11 -13.38
C LEU A 108 -29.56 0.44 -13.40
N PRO A 109 -30.03 1.34 -12.54
CA PRO A 109 -31.41 1.80 -12.61
C PRO A 109 -31.65 2.50 -13.94
N LEU A 110 -32.90 2.46 -14.41
CA LEU A 110 -33.38 3.03 -15.68
C LEU A 110 -32.84 2.36 -16.95
N ILE A 111 -31.67 1.70 -16.88
CA ILE A 111 -30.93 1.15 -18.05
C ILE A 111 -30.97 -0.38 -18.04
N GLY A 112 -30.96 -1.00 -16.85
CA GLY A 112 -30.83 -2.46 -16.71
C GLY A 112 -29.38 -2.92 -16.73
N THR A 113 -29.15 -4.14 -17.24
CA THR A 113 -27.84 -4.79 -17.26
C THR A 113 -27.02 -4.31 -18.44
N LEU A 114 -25.83 -3.77 -18.18
CA LEU A 114 -24.92 -3.23 -19.18
C LEU A 114 -23.52 -3.82 -19.02
N LYS A 115 -22.84 -4.13 -20.13
CA LYS A 115 -21.43 -4.52 -20.16
C LYS A 115 -20.56 -3.29 -19.90
N VAL A 116 -19.81 -3.28 -18.79
CA VAL A 116 -19.00 -2.14 -18.35
C VAL A 116 -17.50 -2.47 -18.24
N ALA A 117 -17.17 -3.74 -18.10
CA ALA A 117 -15.77 -4.13 -17.96
C ALA A 117 -14.93 -3.82 -19.20
N GLY A 118 -13.73 -3.27 -18.98
CA GLY A 118 -12.80 -2.85 -20.04
C GLY A 118 -12.98 -1.42 -20.50
N MET A 119 -14.06 -0.73 -20.10
CA MET A 119 -14.30 0.69 -20.41
C MET A 119 -13.57 1.59 -19.42
N SER A 120 -13.21 2.79 -19.87
CA SER A 120 -12.86 3.86 -18.94
C SER A 120 -14.13 4.47 -18.33
N THR A 121 -14.00 5.21 -17.24
CA THR A 121 -15.14 5.93 -16.64
C THR A 121 -15.78 6.86 -17.63
N ARG A 122 -14.99 7.59 -18.42
CA ARG A 122 -15.47 8.51 -19.46
C ARG A 122 -16.24 7.80 -20.56
N ALA A 123 -15.71 6.67 -21.07
CA ALA A 123 -16.39 5.90 -22.10
C ALA A 123 -17.73 5.33 -21.61
N LEU A 124 -17.82 4.97 -20.32
CA LEU A 124 -19.07 4.53 -19.71
C LEU A 124 -20.06 5.69 -19.56
N GLU A 125 -19.61 6.87 -19.12
CA GLU A 125 -20.44 8.08 -19.04
C GLU A 125 -21.05 8.41 -20.41
N ASP A 126 -20.21 8.52 -21.45
CA ASP A 126 -20.66 8.81 -22.83
C ASP A 126 -21.68 7.76 -23.33
N GLN A 127 -21.46 6.48 -23.02
CA GLN A 127 -22.39 5.42 -23.44
C GLN A 127 -23.73 5.52 -22.70
N LEU A 128 -23.71 5.84 -21.42
CA LEU A 128 -24.92 5.99 -20.60
C LEU A 128 -25.74 7.23 -21.02
N GLU A 129 -25.06 8.35 -21.31
CA GLU A 129 -25.68 9.55 -21.83
C GLU A 129 -26.41 9.25 -23.16
N ASN A 130 -25.77 8.60 -24.11
CA ASN A 130 -26.38 8.19 -25.40
C ASN A 130 -27.61 7.27 -25.22
N LEU A 131 -27.60 6.38 -24.21
CA LEU A 131 -28.74 5.52 -23.92
C LEU A 131 -29.90 6.28 -23.32
N LEU A 132 -29.62 7.28 -22.48
CA LEU A 132 -30.62 8.10 -21.78
C LEU A 132 -31.19 9.22 -22.64
N GLU A 133 -30.49 9.68 -23.68
CA GLU A 133 -30.98 10.70 -24.63
C GLU A 133 -32.33 10.36 -25.30
N LYS A 134 -32.69 9.07 -25.35
CA LYS A 134 -33.97 8.63 -25.90
C LYS A 134 -35.16 9.08 -25.09
N ASP A 135 -35.00 9.16 -23.76
CA ASP A 135 -36.09 9.41 -22.82
C ASP A 135 -35.93 10.73 -22.07
N TYR A 136 -34.73 11.33 -22.07
CA TYR A 136 -34.38 12.51 -21.29
C TYR A 136 -33.67 13.56 -22.13
N LEU A 137 -33.97 14.82 -21.87
CA LEU A 137 -33.35 15.95 -22.56
C LEU A 137 -31.99 16.27 -21.94
N GLU A 138 -30.96 16.32 -22.76
CA GLU A 138 -29.57 16.65 -22.34
C GLU A 138 -29.14 15.91 -21.06
N PRO A 139 -29.12 14.58 -21.11
CA PRO A 139 -28.72 13.80 -19.93
C PRO A 139 -27.25 14.05 -19.61
N PHE A 140 -26.95 14.21 -18.33
CA PHE A 140 -25.59 14.30 -17.82
C PHE A 140 -25.36 13.17 -16.82
N VAL A 141 -24.36 12.34 -17.09
CA VAL A 141 -24.00 11.18 -16.28
C VAL A 141 -22.64 11.39 -15.63
N GLN A 142 -22.54 11.02 -14.37
CA GLN A 142 -21.28 11.02 -13.65
C GLN A 142 -21.05 9.66 -12.99
N ILE A 143 -19.89 9.07 -13.26
CA ILE A 143 -19.43 7.80 -12.70
C ILE A 143 -18.22 8.06 -11.81
N LYS A 144 -18.26 7.53 -10.59
CA LYS A 144 -17.12 7.56 -9.67
C LYS A 144 -16.85 6.17 -9.13
N ILE A 145 -15.64 5.64 -9.36
CA ILE A 145 -15.22 4.38 -8.74
C ILE A 145 -15.03 4.61 -7.24
N THR A 146 -15.68 3.80 -6.40
CA THR A 146 -15.75 4.03 -4.94
C THR A 146 -14.85 3.11 -4.13
N ASN A 147 -14.37 2.01 -4.71
CA ASN A 147 -13.56 1.02 -4.01
C ASN A 147 -12.08 1.01 -4.41
N GLN A 148 -11.59 2.10 -5.01
CA GLN A 148 -10.16 2.22 -5.31
C GLN A 148 -9.35 2.28 -4.03
N ARG A 149 -8.38 1.39 -3.90
CA ARG A 149 -7.54 1.30 -2.71
C ARG A 149 -6.14 0.82 -3.04
N VAL A 150 -5.19 1.20 -2.21
CA VAL A 150 -3.82 0.69 -2.23
C VAL A 150 -3.48 0.07 -0.88
N LEU A 151 -2.57 -0.90 -0.89
CA LEU A 151 -2.02 -1.48 0.33
C LEU A 151 -0.63 -0.93 0.55
N ILE A 152 -0.40 -0.32 1.71
CA ILE A 152 0.92 0.21 2.08
C ILE A 152 1.44 -0.47 3.34
N PHE A 153 2.74 -0.78 3.32
CA PHE A 153 3.52 -1.33 4.41
C PHE A 153 4.62 -0.34 4.77
N PRO A 154 4.34 0.65 5.64
CA PRO A 154 5.26 1.78 5.90
C PRO A 154 6.46 1.41 6.77
N GLY A 155 6.60 0.14 7.15
CA GLY A 155 7.67 -0.40 7.97
C GLY A 155 7.31 -1.77 8.53
N LYS A 156 8.15 -2.27 9.43
CA LYS A 156 7.97 -3.59 10.04
C LYS A 156 6.66 -3.67 10.84
N ASN A 157 5.92 -4.76 10.66
CA ASN A 157 4.68 -5.07 11.39
C ASN A 157 3.58 -4.00 11.27
N SER A 158 3.56 -3.27 10.18
CA SER A 158 2.48 -2.35 9.87
C SER A 158 1.98 -2.56 8.45
N ALA A 159 0.67 -2.62 8.31
CA ALA A 159 0.00 -2.68 7.03
C ALA A 159 -1.26 -1.82 7.11
N GLN A 160 -1.51 -1.04 6.09
CA GLN A 160 -2.70 -0.19 6.02
C GLN A 160 -3.31 -0.29 4.63
N VAL A 161 -4.63 -0.21 4.58
CA VAL A 161 -5.39 -0.07 3.34
C VAL A 161 -5.81 1.38 3.23
N ILE A 162 -5.36 2.05 2.19
CA ILE A 162 -5.69 3.45 1.92
C ILE A 162 -6.69 3.50 0.78
N ASN A 163 -7.87 4.03 1.04
CA ASN A 163 -8.86 4.28 0.00
C ASN A 163 -8.46 5.54 -0.77
N LEU A 164 -8.39 5.43 -2.09
CA LEU A 164 -8.06 6.55 -2.97
C LEU A 164 -9.32 7.37 -3.20
N GLN A 165 -9.31 8.61 -2.74
CA GLN A 165 -10.43 9.52 -2.97
C GLN A 165 -10.39 10.14 -4.37
N ASN A 166 -9.18 10.23 -4.95
CA ASN A 166 -8.91 10.81 -6.25
C ASN A 166 -8.05 9.86 -7.08
N THR A 167 -8.25 9.87 -8.38
CA THR A 167 -7.41 9.13 -9.35
C THR A 167 -6.00 9.68 -9.46
N ASN A 168 -5.77 10.91 -9.01
CA ASN A 168 -4.50 11.62 -9.13
C ASN A 168 -3.68 11.59 -7.81
N THR A 169 -3.87 10.56 -6.99
CA THR A 169 -3.12 10.42 -5.73
C THR A 169 -1.70 9.94 -6.03
N SER A 170 -0.69 10.69 -5.57
CA SER A 170 0.72 10.36 -5.75
C SER A 170 1.24 9.36 -4.70
N LEU A 171 2.38 8.74 -4.99
CA LEU A 171 3.06 7.84 -4.03
C LEU A 171 3.41 8.56 -2.72
N ILE A 172 3.92 9.79 -2.82
CA ILE A 172 4.29 10.58 -1.63
C ILE A 172 3.08 10.95 -0.80
N GLU A 173 1.93 11.21 -1.45
CA GLU A 173 0.66 11.48 -0.78
C GLU A 173 0.15 10.25 -0.02
N VAL A 174 0.21 9.06 -0.61
CA VAL A 174 -0.13 7.81 0.09
C VAL A 174 0.78 7.58 1.30
N ILE A 175 2.08 7.85 1.18
CA ILE A 175 3.01 7.78 2.30
C ILE A 175 2.63 8.79 3.39
N ALA A 176 2.26 10.02 3.01
CA ALA A 176 1.83 11.06 3.96
C ALA A 176 0.54 10.66 4.70
N LEU A 177 -0.42 10.03 4.01
CA LEU A 177 -1.66 9.54 4.63
C LEU A 177 -1.41 8.46 5.70
N THR A 178 -0.26 7.80 5.67
CA THR A 178 0.16 6.83 6.71
C THR A 178 1.07 7.42 7.79
N ASN A 179 1.08 8.74 7.96
CA ASN A 179 1.98 9.49 8.84
C ASN A 179 3.47 9.36 8.47
N GLY A 180 3.75 9.20 7.17
CA GLY A 180 5.11 9.12 6.66
C GLY A 180 5.77 7.75 6.79
N ILE A 181 7.07 7.74 6.53
CA ILE A 181 7.90 6.53 6.67
C ILE A 181 8.26 6.35 8.15
N ARG A 182 8.00 5.17 8.69
CA ARG A 182 8.33 4.85 10.09
C ARG A 182 9.84 4.93 10.34
N GLU A 183 10.24 5.08 11.62
CA GLU A 183 11.66 5.16 12.04
C GLU A 183 12.52 3.98 11.57
N ASP A 184 11.91 2.80 11.46
CA ASP A 184 12.55 1.59 10.96
C ASP A 184 12.46 1.44 9.44
N GLY A 185 11.72 2.29 8.74
CA GLY A 185 11.59 2.29 7.30
C GLY A 185 12.82 2.84 6.57
N ARG A 186 13.03 2.38 5.35
CA ARG A 186 14.12 2.82 4.46
C ARG A 186 13.55 3.62 3.30
N ALA A 187 13.71 4.94 3.34
CA ALA A 187 13.30 5.81 2.24
C ALA A 187 14.00 5.49 0.91
N ASN A 188 15.21 4.92 0.98
CA ASN A 188 15.99 4.53 -0.20
C ASN A 188 15.62 3.15 -0.79
N SER A 189 14.62 2.49 -0.23
CA SER A 189 14.22 1.15 -0.69
C SER A 189 12.72 0.97 -0.52
N ILE A 190 11.98 1.60 -1.40
CA ILE A 190 10.53 1.46 -1.53
C ILE A 190 10.24 0.61 -2.76
N LYS A 191 9.39 -0.38 -2.62
CA LYS A 191 8.94 -1.25 -3.72
C LYS A 191 7.48 -0.95 -4.01
N LEU A 192 7.20 -0.49 -5.21
CA LEU A 192 5.83 -0.38 -5.72
C LEU A 192 5.57 -1.58 -6.62
N MET A 193 4.54 -2.34 -6.30
CA MET A 193 4.16 -3.55 -7.02
C MET A 193 2.80 -3.34 -7.67
N ARG A 194 2.79 -3.26 -9.00
CA ARG A 194 1.61 -2.99 -9.83
C ARG A 194 1.24 -4.21 -10.67
N LYS A 195 -0.02 -4.54 -10.73
CA LYS A 195 -0.52 -5.57 -11.63
C LYS A 195 -0.86 -4.95 -12.99
N LYS A 196 -0.18 -5.41 -14.06
CA LYS A 196 -0.48 -5.02 -15.44
C LYS A 196 -0.52 -6.28 -16.32
N ASP A 197 -1.57 -6.47 -17.12
CA ASP A 197 -1.71 -7.57 -18.09
C ASP A 197 -1.38 -8.96 -17.49
N ASN A 198 -1.93 -9.25 -16.33
CA ASN A 198 -1.73 -10.49 -15.57
C ASN A 198 -0.29 -10.74 -15.07
N LYS A 199 0.62 -9.78 -15.25
CA LYS A 199 1.97 -9.75 -14.68
C LYS A 199 2.01 -8.77 -13.51
N ARG A 200 2.97 -8.99 -12.60
CA ARG A 200 3.24 -8.04 -11.53
C ARG A 200 4.57 -7.34 -11.79
N LEU A 201 4.50 -6.06 -12.09
CA LEU A 201 5.66 -5.20 -12.26
C LEU A 201 6.11 -4.73 -10.87
N ILE A 202 7.40 -4.71 -10.62
CA ILE A 202 7.98 -4.32 -9.34
C ILE A 202 9.01 -3.22 -9.57
N TYR A 203 8.65 -2.01 -9.16
CA TYR A 203 9.50 -0.83 -9.25
C TYR A 203 10.23 -0.61 -7.94
N LYS A 204 11.54 -0.37 -8.00
CA LYS A 204 12.32 0.07 -6.86
C LYS A 204 12.48 1.58 -6.90
N ILE A 205 12.08 2.23 -5.82
CA ILE A 205 12.03 3.69 -5.70
C ILE A 205 12.91 4.12 -4.53
N ASP A 206 13.69 5.16 -4.75
CA ASP A 206 14.50 5.82 -3.74
C ASP A 206 13.98 7.25 -3.51
N LEU A 207 13.38 7.49 -2.34
CA LEU A 207 12.92 8.81 -1.92
C LEU A 207 13.83 9.45 -0.86
N SER A 208 15.05 8.93 -0.67
CA SER A 208 16.00 9.49 0.29
C SER A 208 16.73 10.74 -0.23
N THR A 209 16.64 11.00 -1.53
CA THR A 209 17.29 12.12 -2.19
C THR A 209 16.27 13.02 -2.90
N ILE A 210 16.65 14.26 -3.17
CA ILE A 210 15.79 15.22 -3.90
C ILE A 210 15.54 14.74 -5.34
N GLU A 211 16.52 14.08 -5.97
CA GLU A 211 16.38 13.50 -7.31
C GLU A 211 15.31 12.40 -7.36
N GLY A 212 15.07 11.77 -6.21
CA GLY A 212 14.01 10.78 -6.03
C GLY A 212 12.60 11.36 -6.04
N LEU A 213 12.44 12.67 -5.83
CA LEU A 213 11.13 13.33 -5.74
C LEU A 213 10.25 13.06 -6.96
N LYS A 214 10.83 13.04 -8.16
CA LYS A 214 10.10 12.69 -9.40
C LYS A 214 9.38 11.34 -9.35
N TYR A 215 9.91 10.39 -8.58
CA TYR A 215 9.27 9.09 -8.37
C TYR A 215 8.21 9.15 -7.27
N GLY A 216 8.36 10.10 -6.33
CA GLY A 216 7.34 10.39 -5.31
C GLY A 216 6.06 10.96 -5.89
N GLU A 217 6.17 11.72 -6.98
CA GLU A 217 5.04 12.31 -7.73
C GLU A 217 4.34 11.29 -8.64
N MET A 218 4.92 10.09 -8.80
CA MET A 218 4.28 9.02 -9.57
C MET A 218 2.91 8.67 -8.98
N LEU A 219 1.88 8.65 -9.84
CA LEU A 219 0.53 8.34 -9.43
C LEU A 219 0.37 6.84 -9.13
N VAL A 220 -0.24 6.55 -8.01
CA VAL A 220 -0.59 5.18 -7.61
C VAL A 220 -1.88 4.75 -8.32
N GLN A 221 -1.99 3.45 -8.56
CA GLN A 221 -3.18 2.85 -9.16
C GLN A 221 -3.89 1.95 -8.16
N SER A 222 -5.19 1.74 -8.38
CA SER A 222 -5.96 0.79 -7.57
C SER A 222 -5.29 -0.58 -7.53
N ASN A 223 -5.25 -1.18 -6.35
CA ASN A 223 -4.61 -2.47 -6.06
C ASN A 223 -3.07 -2.47 -6.18
N ASP A 224 -2.41 -1.31 -6.19
CA ASP A 224 -0.97 -1.23 -5.99
C ASP A 224 -0.60 -1.66 -4.56
N TYR A 225 0.55 -2.34 -4.43
CA TYR A 225 1.17 -2.64 -3.14
C TYR A 225 2.43 -1.80 -3.00
N ILE A 226 2.50 -1.03 -1.93
CA ILE A 226 3.65 -0.18 -1.59
C ILE A 226 4.32 -0.79 -0.38
N TYR A 227 5.54 -1.25 -0.54
CA TYR A 227 6.32 -1.86 0.54
C TYR A 227 7.57 -1.05 0.80
N ILE A 228 7.71 -0.55 2.02
CA ILE A 228 8.88 0.18 2.48
C ILE A 228 9.75 -0.80 3.26
N ASP A 229 10.94 -1.09 2.74
CA ASP A 229 11.88 -1.99 3.40
C ASP A 229 12.22 -1.46 4.80
N SER A 230 12.31 -2.35 5.77
CA SER A 230 12.64 -1.99 7.14
C SER A 230 14.11 -2.26 7.47
N LYS A 231 14.65 -1.46 8.36
CA LYS A 231 15.95 -1.71 8.98
C LYS A 231 15.80 -2.80 10.05
N PRO A 232 16.68 -3.79 10.12
CA PRO A 232 16.66 -4.73 11.23
C PRO A 232 16.93 -3.98 12.54
N ARG A 233 16.07 -4.11 13.51
CA ARG A 233 16.26 -3.55 14.88
C ARG A 233 17.21 -4.41 15.69
N ILE A 234 18.42 -4.62 15.16
CA ILE A 234 19.39 -5.54 15.76
C ILE A 234 19.77 -5.11 17.17
N THR A 235 19.90 -3.82 17.43
CA THR A 235 20.53 -3.32 18.65
C THR A 235 19.67 -3.43 19.90
N ARG A 236 18.39 -3.13 19.87
CA ARG A 236 17.54 -3.14 21.07
C ARG A 236 17.05 -4.54 21.45
N GLU A 237 16.69 -5.36 20.47
CA GLU A 237 16.22 -6.74 20.72
C GLU A 237 17.38 -7.63 21.19
N ILE A 238 18.54 -7.51 20.55
CA ILE A 238 19.76 -8.23 20.98
C ILE A 238 20.20 -7.80 22.38
N LEU A 239 20.22 -6.49 22.68
CA LEU A 239 20.56 -6.02 24.02
C LEU A 239 19.57 -6.50 25.09
N LYS A 240 18.29 -6.66 24.78
CA LYS A 240 17.30 -7.22 25.71
C LYS A 240 17.52 -8.70 25.96
N GLU A 241 17.90 -9.47 24.95
CA GLU A 241 18.13 -10.92 25.09
C GLU A 241 19.52 -11.23 25.66
N ILE A 242 20.55 -10.49 25.28
CA ILE A 242 21.93 -10.73 25.74
C ILE A 242 22.25 -9.98 27.03
N GLY A 243 21.54 -8.90 27.34
CA GLY A 243 21.75 -8.10 28.55
C GLY A 243 21.80 -8.92 29.83
N PRO A 244 20.83 -9.80 30.11
CA PRO A 244 20.86 -10.68 31.30
C PRO A 244 22.07 -11.60 31.33
N TRP A 245 22.49 -12.15 30.19
CA TRP A 245 23.65 -13.02 30.07
C TRP A 245 24.98 -12.29 30.28
N LEU A 246 25.09 -11.05 29.75
CA LEU A 246 26.25 -10.19 30.01
C LEU A 246 26.40 -9.82 31.46
N SER A 247 25.30 -9.57 32.19
CA SER A 247 25.35 -9.29 33.62
C SER A 247 25.76 -10.50 34.43
N LEU A 248 25.29 -11.70 34.12
CA LEU A 248 25.69 -12.95 34.73
C LEU A 248 27.20 -13.24 34.47
N PHE A 249 27.68 -12.95 33.27
CA PHE A 249 29.08 -13.15 32.93
C PHE A 249 30.00 -12.18 33.68
N SER A 250 29.62 -10.90 33.77
CA SER A 250 30.39 -9.89 34.50
C SER A 250 30.43 -10.19 36.01
N SER A 251 29.32 -10.66 36.61
CA SER A 251 29.29 -11.05 37.99
C SER A 251 30.11 -12.31 38.30
N SER A 252 30.11 -13.29 37.41
CA SER A 252 30.94 -14.49 37.54
C SER A 252 32.44 -14.19 37.45
N LEU A 253 32.83 -13.25 36.55
CA LEU A 253 34.20 -12.76 36.45
C LEU A 253 34.64 -12.00 37.68
N ALA A 254 33.78 -11.20 38.30
CA ALA A 254 34.08 -10.49 39.53
C ALA A 254 34.29 -11.46 40.68
N ILE A 255 33.43 -12.47 40.83
CA ILE A 255 33.58 -13.53 41.85
C ILE A 255 34.88 -14.29 41.62
N PHE A 256 35.21 -14.67 40.38
CA PHE A 256 36.45 -15.36 40.06
C PHE A 256 37.70 -14.54 40.42
N ALA A 257 37.66 -13.22 40.16
CA ALA A 257 38.75 -12.30 40.49
C ALA A 257 38.99 -12.19 42.01
N ILE A 258 37.96 -12.33 42.83
CA ILE A 258 38.04 -12.31 44.28
C ILE A 258 38.70 -13.61 44.82
N PHE A 259 38.37 -14.76 44.20
CA PHE A 259 38.92 -16.06 44.60
C PHE A 259 40.34 -16.35 44.10
N THR A 260 40.84 -15.55 43.16
CA THR A 260 42.21 -15.71 42.60
C THR A 260 43.23 -14.76 43.19
N LYS A 261 42.81 -13.91 44.11
CA LYS A 261 43.68 -13.00 44.84
C LYS A 261 44.01 -13.59 46.25
#